data_0a8a9f62f579959fbc94405267b158e8
#
_entry.id   0a8a9f62f579959fbc94405267b158e8
#
_cell.length_a   1.000
_cell.length_b   1.000
_cell.length_c   1.000
_cell.angle_alpha   90.00
_cell.angle_beta   90.00
_cell.angle_gamma   90.00
#
_symmetry.space_group_name_H-M   'P 1'
#
loop_
_entity.id
_entity.type
_entity.pdbx_description
1 polymer ?
#
loop_
_entity_poly.entity_id
_entity_poly.type
_entity_poly.pdbx_seq_one_letter_code
_entity_poly.pdbx_strand_id
1 'polypeptide(L)'
;MSFVLVSPETVAAVATDLKRIGASLAHENASAAASTTAVVSAAADEVSTAVAALFSQHAQGYQAAAAQVAAFHSRFVQALTAGAGAYAFAEAANASPLQSAMGAVSASAQTLLSRPLIGNGANATTPGGNGGDGGWLFGSGGNGAPGAAGQSGGNGGSAGLWGNGGAGGAGGSGGAAGGNGGNGGWLFGAGGTGGIGGTGAPGAMGGTGGNGGNGALLIGGGGLGGAGGMGGTGGGTGGTGGNGGNGALLIGAGGVGGAGGIGGQGTGAGGAAGAGGTGGNGGAGGLFMNGGDGGAGGQGGDGAAGDAAASAGGTGGKGGQGGDGGTGGAGGAGPVLFGHGGAGGMGGQGGTGGMGGAGGDGTTVIAAGTGGEGGTGGAAGAGGAAGARGALTSGGLAGGVGAGGTGGTGGTGGNGADAAAVVGFGANGDPGFAGGKGGNGGIGGAAVTGGVAGDGGTGGKGGTGGAGGAGNDAGSTGNPGGKGGDGGIGGAGGAGGAAGTGNGGHAGNTGDGGDGGTGGNGGNGTGGVNGADNTLNPDTPGGAGEPGGAGGAGGAAGGPGGTGGTGGNGGNGGNGGNGGSGXNGGXGGXX
;
A
#
# COMPACT_ATOMS: atom_id res chain seq x y z
N MET A 1 -26.82 -31.44 -1.02
CA MET A 1 -26.33 -31.39 -2.40
C MET A 1 -26.92 -30.18 -3.10
N SER A 2 -26.09 -29.40 -3.74
CA SER A 2 -26.57 -28.22 -4.48
C SER A 2 -26.44 -28.48 -5.97
N PHE A 3 -27.34 -27.92 -6.74
CA PHE A 3 -27.26 -27.99 -8.20
C PHE A 3 -26.23 -26.98 -8.69
N VAL A 4 -25.38 -27.42 -9.57
CA VAL A 4 -24.38 -26.57 -10.17
C VAL A 4 -24.72 -26.42 -11.65
N LEU A 5 -24.91 -25.18 -12.07
CA LEU A 5 -25.16 -24.89 -13.48
C LEU A 5 -23.85 -24.62 -14.18
N VAL A 6 -23.61 -25.40 -15.23
CA VAL A 6 -22.43 -25.23 -16.03
C VAL A 6 -22.86 -24.75 -17.40
N SER A 7 -22.27 -23.68 -17.88
CA SER A 7 -22.51 -23.19 -19.23
C SER A 7 -21.40 -23.71 -20.14
N PRO A 8 -21.70 -24.70 -20.98
CA PRO A 8 -20.66 -25.20 -21.88
C PRO A 8 -20.11 -24.13 -22.81
N GLU A 9 -20.95 -23.17 -23.20
CA GLU A 9 -20.50 -22.08 -24.04
C GLU A 9 -19.49 -21.21 -23.33
N THR A 10 -19.71 -20.94 -22.04
CA THR A 10 -18.77 -20.15 -21.26
C THR A 10 -17.44 -20.88 -21.08
N VAL A 11 -17.50 -22.17 -20.78
CA VAL A 11 -16.29 -22.96 -20.62
C VAL A 11 -15.50 -23.00 -21.93
N ALA A 12 -16.19 -23.17 -23.05
CA ALA A 12 -15.54 -23.18 -24.36
C ALA A 12 -14.92 -21.82 -24.69
N ALA A 13 -15.62 -20.74 -24.32
CA ALA A 13 -15.09 -19.39 -24.55
C ALA A 13 -13.84 -19.14 -23.72
N VAL A 14 -13.84 -19.61 -22.47
CA VAL A 14 -12.65 -19.47 -21.63
C VAL A 14 -11.49 -20.29 -22.20
N ALA A 15 -11.77 -21.49 -22.72
CA ALA A 15 -10.73 -22.30 -23.35
C ALA A 15 -10.14 -21.58 -24.56
N THR A 16 -10.99 -20.92 -25.37
CA THR A 16 -10.52 -20.14 -26.52
C THR A 16 -9.66 -18.98 -26.07
N ASP A 17 -10.08 -18.28 -25.03
CA ASP A 17 -9.31 -17.15 -24.51
C ASP A 17 -7.95 -17.63 -23.98
N LEU A 18 -7.93 -18.75 -23.27
CA LEU A 18 -6.66 -19.30 -22.76
C LEU A 18 -5.75 -19.73 -23.90
N LYS A 19 -6.31 -20.29 -24.98
CA LYS A 19 -5.52 -20.64 -26.14
C LYS A 19 -4.89 -19.40 -26.76
N ARG A 20 -5.65 -18.31 -26.84
CA ARG A 20 -5.16 -17.05 -27.38
C ARG A 20 -4.03 -16.48 -26.50
N ILE A 21 -4.21 -16.55 -25.17
CA ILE A 21 -3.19 -16.09 -24.24
C ILE A 21 -1.90 -16.90 -24.42
N GLY A 22 -2.03 -18.22 -24.55
CA GLY A 22 -0.87 -19.08 -24.77
C GLY A 22 -0.14 -18.74 -26.05
N ALA A 23 -0.89 -18.46 -27.12
CA ALA A 23 -0.27 -18.07 -28.39
C ALA A 23 0.46 -16.75 -28.28
N SER A 24 -0.13 -15.76 -27.59
CA SER A 24 0.53 -14.48 -27.38
C SER A 24 1.82 -14.64 -26.57
N LEU A 25 1.77 -15.43 -25.52
CA LEU A 25 2.95 -15.65 -24.69
C LEU A 25 4.03 -16.38 -25.48
N ALA A 26 3.67 -17.38 -26.28
CA ALA A 26 4.64 -18.07 -27.11
C ALA A 26 5.28 -17.12 -28.12
N HIS A 27 4.50 -16.22 -28.69
CA HIS A 27 5.03 -15.23 -29.64
C HIS A 27 6.05 -14.32 -28.97
N GLU A 28 5.70 -13.81 -27.78
CA GLU A 28 6.61 -12.92 -27.07
C GLU A 28 7.87 -13.64 -26.59
N ASN A 29 7.73 -14.87 -26.12
CA ASN A 29 8.89 -15.64 -25.73
C ASN A 29 9.81 -15.93 -26.92
N ALA A 30 9.23 -16.21 -28.07
CA ALA A 30 10.04 -16.43 -29.29
C ALA A 30 10.73 -15.14 -29.72
N SER A 31 10.03 -14.00 -29.59
CA SER A 31 10.64 -12.72 -29.93
C SER A 31 11.85 -12.40 -29.04
N ALA A 32 11.77 -12.79 -27.76
CA ALA A 32 12.84 -12.50 -26.83
C ALA A 32 14.01 -13.49 -26.93
N ALA A 33 13.81 -14.65 -27.56
CA ALA A 33 14.76 -15.76 -27.41
C ALA A 33 16.13 -15.44 -27.96
N ALA A 34 16.20 -14.91 -29.19
CA ALA A 34 17.51 -14.72 -29.84
C ALA A 34 18.36 -13.69 -29.10
N SER A 35 17.77 -12.57 -28.69
CA SER A 35 18.55 -11.50 -28.09
C SER A 35 18.92 -11.78 -26.63
N THR A 36 18.17 -12.64 -25.94
CA THR A 36 18.45 -12.89 -24.52
C THR A 36 19.23 -14.16 -24.26
N THR A 37 19.16 -15.16 -25.15
CA THR A 37 19.87 -16.43 -24.94
C THR A 37 21.30 -16.41 -25.42
N ALA A 38 21.70 -15.35 -26.13
CA ALA A 38 23.07 -15.20 -26.62
C ALA A 38 23.49 -13.75 -26.48
N VAL A 39 23.64 -13.31 -25.22
CA VAL A 39 23.99 -11.94 -24.94
C VAL A 39 25.47 -11.71 -25.27
N VAL A 40 25.75 -10.63 -26.00
CA VAL A 40 27.11 -10.30 -26.37
C VAL A 40 27.77 -9.56 -25.22
N SER A 41 29.02 -9.94 -24.95
CA SER A 41 29.79 -9.30 -23.89
C SER A 41 30.00 -7.82 -24.18
N ALA A 42 29.87 -6.96 -23.15
CA ALA A 42 30.05 -5.53 -23.30
C ALA A 42 31.49 -5.14 -23.57
N ALA A 43 32.46 -5.95 -23.09
CA ALA A 43 33.87 -5.72 -23.27
C ALA A 43 34.58 -7.06 -23.32
N ALA A 44 35.88 -7.02 -23.61
CA ALA A 44 36.64 -8.26 -23.79
C ALA A 44 37.14 -8.86 -22.46
N ASP A 45 36.98 -8.15 -21.36
CA ASP A 45 37.47 -8.64 -20.08
C ASP A 45 36.66 -9.82 -19.57
N GLU A 46 37.25 -10.56 -18.64
CA GLU A 46 36.61 -11.78 -18.13
C GLU A 46 35.34 -11.50 -17.32
N VAL A 47 35.24 -10.34 -16.68
CA VAL A 47 34.05 -9.99 -15.92
C VAL A 47 32.88 -9.73 -16.87
N SER A 48 33.08 -8.93 -17.91
CA SER A 48 32.03 -8.68 -18.90
C SER A 48 31.59 -9.96 -19.59
N THR A 49 32.55 -10.83 -19.90
CA THR A 49 32.21 -12.12 -20.52
C THR A 49 31.42 -13.00 -19.57
N ALA A 50 31.80 -13.02 -18.28
CA ALA A 50 31.07 -13.82 -17.30
C ALA A 50 29.65 -13.29 -17.06
N VAL A 51 29.49 -11.97 -17.04
CA VAL A 51 28.16 -11.38 -16.87
C VAL A 51 27.27 -11.71 -18.07
N ALA A 52 27.81 -11.59 -19.28
CA ALA A 52 27.03 -11.92 -20.47
C ALA A 52 26.64 -13.41 -20.48
N ALA A 53 27.57 -14.28 -20.05
CA ALA A 53 27.25 -15.70 -19.97
C ALA A 53 26.16 -15.98 -18.93
N LEU A 54 26.20 -15.27 -17.80
CA LEU A 54 25.18 -15.44 -16.77
C LEU A 54 23.79 -15.06 -17.29
N PHE A 55 23.69 -13.91 -17.95
CA PHE A 55 22.41 -13.50 -18.51
C PHE A 55 21.92 -14.46 -19.58
N SER A 56 22.85 -14.93 -20.44
CA SER A 56 22.47 -15.88 -21.49
C SER A 56 21.99 -17.20 -20.89
N GLN A 57 22.65 -17.70 -19.84
CA GLN A 57 22.23 -18.94 -19.18
C GLN A 57 20.89 -18.78 -18.51
N HIS A 58 20.64 -17.62 -17.88
CA HIS A 58 19.35 -17.39 -17.27
C HIS A 58 18.23 -17.39 -18.32
N ALA A 59 18.48 -16.72 -19.45
CA ALA A 59 17.48 -16.68 -20.51
C ALA A 59 17.25 -18.07 -21.12
N GLN A 60 18.31 -18.87 -21.24
CA GLN A 60 18.17 -20.24 -21.73
C GLN A 60 17.31 -21.07 -20.77
N GLY A 61 17.53 -20.92 -19.45
CA GLY A 61 16.70 -21.57 -18.46
C GLY A 61 15.26 -21.13 -18.54
N TYR A 62 15.04 -19.83 -18.71
CA TYR A 62 13.68 -19.31 -18.88
C TYR A 62 13.00 -19.92 -20.10
N GLN A 63 13.73 -20.00 -21.24
CA GLN A 63 13.13 -20.56 -22.46
C GLN A 63 12.77 -22.03 -22.26
N ALA A 64 13.61 -22.78 -21.55
CA ALA A 64 13.30 -24.18 -21.27
C ALA A 64 12.08 -24.30 -20.38
N ALA A 65 11.99 -23.48 -19.34
CA ALA A 65 10.81 -23.48 -18.48
C ALA A 65 9.57 -23.03 -19.23
N ALA A 66 9.71 -22.05 -20.11
CA ALA A 66 8.58 -21.56 -20.90
C ALA A 66 8.05 -22.67 -21.83
N ALA A 67 8.93 -23.52 -22.36
CA ALA A 67 8.49 -24.62 -23.19
C ALA A 67 7.66 -25.62 -22.39
N GLN A 68 8.06 -25.91 -21.15
CA GLN A 68 7.29 -26.81 -20.30
C GLN A 68 5.94 -26.20 -19.93
N VAL A 69 5.94 -24.90 -19.62
CA VAL A 69 4.68 -24.21 -19.32
C VAL A 69 3.76 -24.22 -20.54
N ALA A 70 4.31 -24.01 -21.73
CA ALA A 70 3.51 -24.04 -22.95
C ALA A 70 2.89 -25.40 -23.18
N ALA A 71 3.64 -26.47 -22.91
CA ALA A 71 3.10 -27.83 -23.06
C ALA A 71 1.98 -28.09 -22.06
N PHE A 72 2.18 -27.67 -20.80
CA PHE A 72 1.14 -27.82 -19.79
C PHE A 72 -0.10 -27.01 -20.18
N HIS A 73 0.10 -25.77 -20.62
CA HIS A 73 -0.99 -24.89 -21.01
C HIS A 73 -1.80 -25.50 -22.15
N SER A 74 -1.10 -26.08 -23.13
CA SER A 74 -1.79 -26.69 -24.26
C SER A 74 -2.64 -27.89 -23.80
N ARG A 75 -2.09 -28.72 -22.92
CA ARG A 75 -2.86 -29.85 -22.37
C ARG A 75 -4.03 -29.38 -21.54
N PHE A 76 -3.85 -28.30 -20.76
CA PHE A 76 -4.93 -27.75 -19.95
C PHE A 76 -6.06 -27.21 -20.83
N VAL A 77 -5.71 -26.50 -21.91
CA VAL A 77 -6.72 -25.98 -22.82
C VAL A 77 -7.45 -27.13 -23.51
N GLN A 78 -6.73 -28.19 -23.89
CA GLN A 78 -7.38 -29.36 -24.49
C GLN A 78 -8.34 -30.01 -23.51
N ALA A 79 -7.93 -30.16 -22.24
CA ALA A 79 -8.80 -30.75 -21.24
C ALA A 79 -10.04 -29.88 -21.01
N LEU A 80 -9.86 -28.57 -20.97
CA LEU A 80 -10.97 -27.65 -20.78
C LEU A 80 -11.94 -27.71 -21.96
N THR A 81 -11.41 -27.77 -23.19
CA THR A 81 -12.24 -27.91 -24.37
C THR A 81 -13.01 -29.22 -24.37
N ALA A 82 -12.35 -30.32 -24.00
CA ALA A 82 -13.01 -31.60 -23.91
C ALA A 82 -14.08 -31.61 -22.82
N GLY A 83 -13.80 -30.93 -21.70
CA GLY A 83 -14.79 -30.78 -20.63
C GLY A 83 -16.00 -30.01 -21.09
N ALA A 84 -15.79 -28.93 -21.83
CA ALA A 84 -16.92 -28.17 -22.37
C ALA A 84 -17.76 -29.03 -23.29
N GLY A 85 -17.11 -29.83 -24.14
CA GLY A 85 -17.84 -30.74 -25.02
C GLY A 85 -18.62 -31.78 -24.25
N ALA A 86 -18.02 -32.33 -23.19
CA ALA A 86 -18.70 -33.32 -22.38
C ALA A 86 -19.93 -32.73 -21.68
N TYR A 87 -19.80 -31.50 -21.15
CA TYR A 87 -20.95 -30.84 -20.54
C TYR A 87 -22.02 -30.52 -21.55
N ALA A 88 -21.62 -30.07 -22.77
CA ALA A 88 -22.61 -29.80 -23.81
C ALA A 88 -23.36 -31.07 -24.22
N PHE A 89 -22.63 -32.18 -24.32
CA PHE A 89 -23.23 -33.45 -24.68
C PHE A 89 -24.19 -33.92 -23.58
N ALA A 90 -23.77 -33.79 -22.31
CA ALA A 90 -24.64 -34.17 -21.19
C ALA A 90 -25.87 -33.29 -21.12
N GLU A 91 -25.70 -31.99 -21.34
CA GLU A 91 -26.84 -31.07 -21.36
C GLU A 91 -27.82 -31.45 -22.46
N ALA A 92 -27.31 -31.76 -23.65
CA ALA A 92 -28.17 -32.16 -24.76
C ALA A 92 -28.87 -33.46 -24.48
N ALA A 93 -28.16 -34.44 -23.87
CA ALA A 93 -28.77 -35.71 -23.57
C ALA A 93 -29.87 -35.62 -22.52
N ASN A 94 -29.73 -34.68 -21.58
CA ASN A 94 -30.71 -34.50 -20.51
C ASN A 94 -31.83 -33.54 -20.88
N ALA A 95 -31.81 -32.99 -22.08
CA ALA A 95 -32.65 -31.85 -22.37
C ALA A 95 -34.09 -32.18 -22.68
N SER A 96 -34.42 -33.39 -23.11
CA SER A 96 -35.73 -33.57 -23.70
C SER A 96 -36.80 -34.10 -22.75
N PRO A 97 -36.81 -35.36 -22.33
CA PRO A 97 -37.97 -35.81 -21.54
C PRO A 97 -37.91 -35.35 -20.09
N LEU A 98 -36.74 -35.42 -19.48
CA LEU A 98 -36.59 -35.04 -18.08
C LEU A 98 -36.75 -33.54 -17.91
N GLN A 99 -36.19 -32.78 -18.83
CA GLN A 99 -36.30 -31.33 -18.79
C GLN A 99 -37.75 -30.88 -18.91
N SER A 100 -38.50 -31.49 -19.81
CA SER A 100 -39.91 -31.14 -19.96
C SER A 100 -40.71 -31.47 -18.72
N ALA A 101 -40.46 -32.64 -18.13
CA ALA A 101 -41.19 -33.04 -16.91
C ALA A 101 -40.85 -32.10 -15.76
N MET A 102 -39.58 -31.80 -15.57
CA MET A 102 -39.16 -30.89 -14.50
C MET A 102 -39.68 -29.49 -14.72
N GLY A 103 -39.70 -29.06 -15.99
CA GLY A 103 -40.28 -27.76 -16.31
C GLY A 103 -41.74 -27.65 -15.95
N ALA A 104 -42.50 -28.70 -16.24
CA ALA A 104 -43.93 -28.71 -15.88
C ALA A 104 -44.14 -28.69 -14.37
N VAL A 105 -43.32 -29.47 -13.64
CA VAL A 105 -43.43 -29.48 -12.18
C VAL A 105 -43.03 -28.12 -11.61
N SER A 106 -41.98 -27.55 -12.13
CA SER A 106 -41.53 -26.25 -11.65
C SER A 106 -42.51 -25.15 -11.97
N ALA A 107 -43.14 -25.20 -13.13
CA ALA A 107 -44.15 -24.19 -13.49
C ALA A 107 -45.35 -24.30 -12.57
N SER A 108 -45.77 -25.53 -12.25
CA SER A 108 -46.87 -25.72 -11.30
C SER A 108 -46.51 -25.20 -9.89
N ALA A 109 -45.31 -25.49 -9.44
CA ALA A 109 -44.83 -24.98 -8.15
C ALA A 109 -44.76 -23.47 -8.14
N GLN A 110 -44.30 -22.86 -9.25
CA GLN A 110 -44.22 -21.41 -9.35
C GLN A 110 -45.59 -20.78 -9.26
N THR A 111 -46.57 -21.39 -9.93
CA THR A 111 -47.94 -20.88 -9.89
C THR A 111 -48.55 -20.98 -8.50
N LEU A 112 -48.38 -22.11 -7.85
CA LEU A 112 -49.04 -22.36 -6.54
C LEU A 112 -48.23 -21.78 -5.38
N LEU A 113 -46.91 -21.84 -5.42
CA LEU A 113 -46.06 -21.50 -4.30
C LEU A 113 -45.22 -20.27 -4.52
N SER A 114 -45.34 -19.64 -5.68
CA SER A 114 -44.60 -18.44 -6.06
C SER A 114 -43.09 -18.67 -6.22
N ARG A 115 -42.70 -19.91 -6.44
CA ARG A 115 -41.27 -20.26 -6.43
C ARG A 115 -41.14 -21.63 -7.10
N PRO A 116 -40.12 -21.83 -7.94
CA PRO A 116 -39.94 -23.13 -8.57
C PRO A 116 -39.62 -24.22 -7.56
N LEU A 117 -39.93 -25.47 -7.92
CA LEU A 117 -39.59 -26.59 -7.05
C LEU A 117 -38.09 -26.91 -7.12
N ILE A 118 -37.51 -26.88 -8.29
CA ILE A 118 -36.10 -27.20 -8.54
C ILE A 118 -35.52 -26.14 -9.42
N GLY A 119 -34.36 -25.63 -9.02
CA GLY A 119 -33.64 -24.64 -9.80
C GLY A 119 -33.05 -23.56 -8.94
N ASN A 120 -31.94 -23.02 -9.40
CA ASN A 120 -31.29 -21.94 -8.67
C ASN A 120 -32.07 -20.64 -8.80
N GLY A 121 -31.97 -19.81 -7.78
CA GLY A 121 -32.53 -18.49 -7.87
C GLY A 121 -31.78 -17.64 -8.89
N ALA A 122 -32.49 -16.72 -9.52
CA ALA A 122 -31.87 -15.85 -10.52
C ALA A 122 -30.96 -14.85 -9.83
N ASN A 123 -29.81 -14.61 -10.46
CA ASN A 123 -28.96 -13.50 -10.02
C ASN A 123 -29.63 -12.18 -10.37
N ALA A 124 -29.50 -11.20 -9.50
CA ALA A 124 -30.09 -9.90 -9.77
C ALA A 124 -29.35 -9.23 -10.93
N THR A 125 -30.13 -8.54 -11.76
CA THR A 125 -29.55 -7.84 -12.92
C THR A 125 -29.68 -6.33 -12.84
N THR A 126 -30.58 -5.83 -12.00
CA THR A 126 -30.67 -4.38 -11.81
C THR A 126 -29.80 -3.95 -10.65
N PRO A 127 -29.24 -2.73 -10.70
CA PRO A 127 -28.36 -2.30 -9.61
C PRO A 127 -29.07 -2.35 -8.26
N GLY A 128 -28.39 -2.93 -7.27
CA GLY A 128 -28.94 -3.07 -5.94
C GLY A 128 -30.04 -4.09 -5.79
N GLY A 129 -30.37 -4.83 -6.85
CA GLY A 129 -31.42 -5.83 -6.78
C GLY A 129 -31.03 -7.03 -5.96
N ASN A 130 -32.02 -7.64 -5.33
CA ASN A 130 -31.79 -8.84 -4.53
C ASN A 130 -31.75 -10.07 -5.43
N GLY A 131 -30.93 -11.04 -5.04
CA GLY A 131 -30.94 -12.32 -5.73
C GLY A 131 -32.23 -13.07 -5.47
N GLY A 132 -32.63 -13.89 -6.42
CA GLY A 132 -33.84 -14.71 -6.26
C GLY A 132 -33.59 -15.89 -5.35
N ASP A 133 -34.64 -16.37 -4.71
CA ASP A 133 -34.54 -17.55 -3.87
C ASP A 133 -34.43 -18.80 -4.73
N GLY A 134 -33.71 -19.78 -4.22
CA GLY A 134 -33.62 -21.08 -4.89
C GLY A 134 -34.91 -21.87 -4.78
N GLY A 135 -35.02 -22.96 -5.55
CA GLY A 135 -36.19 -23.79 -5.56
C GLY A 135 -36.51 -24.38 -4.21
N TRP A 136 -37.80 -24.74 -4.00
CA TRP A 136 -38.23 -25.23 -2.70
C TRP A 136 -37.48 -26.49 -2.27
N LEU A 137 -37.20 -27.41 -3.19
CA LEU A 137 -36.49 -28.64 -2.84
C LEU A 137 -34.98 -28.49 -3.08
N PHE A 138 -34.58 -28.06 -4.25
CA PHE A 138 -33.18 -27.99 -4.64
C PHE A 138 -32.92 -26.68 -5.35
N GLY A 139 -31.85 -26.03 -4.99
CA GLY A 139 -31.39 -24.85 -5.70
C GLY A 139 -30.77 -23.85 -4.77
N SER A 140 -29.70 -23.25 -5.22
CA SER A 140 -29.01 -22.21 -4.48
C SER A 140 -29.71 -20.87 -4.69
N GLY A 141 -29.57 -19.98 -3.73
CA GLY A 141 -30.06 -18.62 -3.91
C GLY A 141 -29.23 -17.88 -4.94
N GLY A 142 -29.85 -16.92 -5.63
CA GLY A 142 -29.16 -16.08 -6.56
C GLY A 142 -28.37 -14.99 -5.86
N ASN A 143 -27.39 -14.43 -6.58
CA ASN A 143 -26.56 -13.36 -6.02
C ASN A 143 -27.27 -12.02 -6.11
N GLY A 144 -27.04 -11.18 -5.11
CA GLY A 144 -27.48 -9.80 -5.19
C GLY A 144 -26.60 -9.01 -6.14
N ALA A 145 -27.15 -7.95 -6.72
CA ALA A 145 -26.41 -7.11 -7.64
C ALA A 145 -25.68 -6.00 -6.89
N PRO A 146 -24.55 -5.54 -7.43
CA PRO A 146 -23.90 -4.37 -6.84
C PRO A 146 -24.80 -3.16 -6.89
N GLY A 147 -24.69 -2.28 -5.91
CA GLY A 147 -25.45 -1.05 -5.90
C GLY A 147 -24.89 -0.03 -6.85
N ALA A 148 -25.75 0.85 -7.34
CA ALA A 148 -25.33 2.05 -8.05
C ALA A 148 -24.76 3.04 -7.02
N ALA A 149 -24.21 4.15 -7.51
CA ALA A 149 -23.63 5.15 -6.61
C ALA A 149 -24.65 5.54 -5.54
N GLY A 150 -24.23 5.48 -4.29
CA GLY A 150 -25.08 5.80 -3.15
C GLY A 150 -26.06 4.72 -2.74
N GLN A 151 -26.11 3.59 -3.45
CA GLN A 151 -27.10 2.54 -3.24
C GLN A 151 -26.43 1.31 -2.63
N SER A 152 -27.12 0.69 -1.67
CA SER A 152 -26.64 -0.55 -1.08
C SER A 152 -26.61 -1.67 -2.10
N GLY A 153 -25.71 -2.62 -1.89
CA GLY A 153 -25.74 -3.84 -2.68
C GLY A 153 -26.98 -4.66 -2.37
N GLY A 154 -27.41 -5.47 -3.32
CA GLY A 154 -28.55 -6.34 -3.11
C GLY A 154 -28.20 -7.53 -2.24
N ASN A 155 -29.17 -8.06 -1.54
CA ASN A 155 -28.98 -9.24 -0.72
C ASN A 155 -28.95 -10.49 -1.59
N GLY A 156 -28.20 -11.48 -1.14
CA GLY A 156 -28.27 -12.79 -1.79
C GLY A 156 -29.59 -13.49 -1.47
N GLY A 157 -30.04 -14.31 -2.39
CA GLY A 157 -31.24 -15.10 -2.17
C GLY A 157 -30.98 -16.29 -1.29
N SER A 158 -32.02 -16.80 -0.66
CA SER A 158 -31.93 -17.98 0.19
C SER A 158 -32.18 -19.24 -0.61
N ALA A 159 -31.57 -20.34 -0.18
CA ALA A 159 -31.88 -21.63 -0.78
C ALA A 159 -33.15 -22.18 -0.16
N GLY A 160 -33.74 -23.18 -0.82
CA GLY A 160 -34.88 -23.90 -0.26
C GLY A 160 -34.47 -24.98 0.72
N LEU A 161 -34.75 -26.25 0.40
CA LEU A 161 -34.38 -27.36 1.27
C LEU A 161 -32.90 -27.67 1.19
N TRP A 162 -32.35 -27.74 -0.02
CA TRP A 162 -30.96 -28.05 -0.29
C TRP A 162 -30.38 -26.95 -1.18
N GLY A 163 -29.26 -26.37 -0.80
CA GLY A 163 -28.55 -25.41 -1.62
C GLY A 163 -27.87 -24.38 -0.76
N ASN A 164 -26.99 -23.63 -1.37
CA ASN A 164 -26.26 -22.57 -0.68
C ASN A 164 -26.98 -21.25 -0.83
N GLY A 165 -26.79 -20.36 0.13
CA GLY A 165 -27.28 -19.00 -0.02
C GLY A 165 -26.51 -18.24 -1.07
N GLY A 166 -27.16 -17.29 -1.70
CA GLY A 166 -26.50 -16.43 -2.67
C GLY A 166 -25.64 -15.38 -1.99
N ALA A 167 -24.66 -14.86 -2.73
CA ALA A 167 -23.79 -13.81 -2.21
C ALA A 167 -24.50 -12.46 -2.25
N GLY A 168 -24.17 -11.61 -1.28
CA GLY A 168 -24.61 -10.22 -1.31
C GLY A 168 -23.83 -9.43 -2.32
N GLY A 169 -24.45 -8.41 -2.90
CA GLY A 169 -23.78 -7.52 -3.83
C GLY A 169 -22.99 -6.45 -3.12
N ALA A 170 -22.01 -5.90 -3.83
CA ALA A 170 -21.19 -4.84 -3.28
C ALA A 170 -21.98 -3.55 -3.15
N GLY A 171 -21.67 -2.76 -2.12
CA GLY A 171 -22.27 -1.44 -2.00
C GLY A 171 -21.72 -0.50 -3.05
N GLY A 172 -22.53 0.46 -3.46
CA GLY A 172 -22.13 1.45 -4.42
C GLY A 172 -21.20 2.48 -3.83
N SER A 173 -20.55 3.24 -4.71
CA SER A 173 -19.66 4.31 -4.26
C SER A 173 -20.44 5.34 -3.44
N GLY A 174 -19.70 6.05 -2.60
CA GLY A 174 -20.32 7.01 -1.68
C GLY A 174 -20.59 6.41 -0.31
N GLY A 175 -20.03 5.23 0.00
CA GLY A 175 -20.14 4.65 1.32
C GLY A 175 -21.35 3.76 1.52
N ALA A 176 -21.95 3.26 0.45
CA ALA A 176 -23.12 2.39 0.59
C ALA A 176 -22.73 1.02 1.14
N ALA A 177 -23.64 0.39 1.86
CA ALA A 177 -23.38 -0.88 2.50
C ALA A 177 -23.42 -2.02 1.50
N GLY A 178 -22.64 -3.06 1.77
CA GLY A 178 -22.75 -4.30 1.00
C GLY A 178 -24.02 -5.04 1.37
N GLY A 179 -24.53 -5.83 0.45
CA GLY A 179 -25.69 -6.65 0.69
C GLY A 179 -25.35 -7.86 1.55
N ASN A 180 -26.32 -8.37 2.25
CA ASN A 180 -26.13 -9.56 3.08
C ASN A 180 -26.14 -10.81 2.23
N GLY A 181 -25.43 -11.82 2.71
CA GLY A 181 -25.51 -13.14 2.07
C GLY A 181 -26.84 -13.79 2.38
N GLY A 182 -27.30 -14.62 1.47
CA GLY A 182 -28.51 -15.39 1.69
C GLY A 182 -28.26 -16.61 2.58
N ASN A 183 -29.31 -17.13 3.16
CA ASN A 183 -29.21 -18.29 4.03
C ASN A 183 -29.06 -19.57 3.23
N GLY A 184 -28.38 -20.54 3.82
CA GLY A 184 -28.30 -21.88 3.23
C GLY A 184 -29.62 -22.60 3.31
N GLY A 185 -29.66 -23.75 2.66
CA GLY A 185 -30.91 -24.54 2.63
C GLY A 185 -31.32 -24.99 3.98
N TRP A 186 -32.60 -25.39 4.07
CA TRP A 186 -33.15 -25.83 5.34
C TRP A 186 -32.38 -26.99 5.92
N LEU A 187 -32.11 -28.02 5.11
CA LEU A 187 -31.38 -29.19 5.59
C LEU A 187 -29.90 -29.10 5.36
N PHE A 188 -29.48 -28.73 4.13
CA PHE A 188 -28.07 -28.71 3.74
C PHE A 188 -27.77 -27.44 2.97
N GLY A 189 -26.65 -26.85 3.27
CA GLY A 189 -26.13 -25.74 2.49
C GLY A 189 -25.49 -24.66 3.34
N ALA A 190 -24.49 -24.04 2.79
CA ALA A 190 -23.78 -22.96 3.47
C ALA A 190 -24.48 -21.63 3.25
N GLY A 191 -24.31 -20.73 4.18
CA GLY A 191 -24.75 -19.36 3.98
C GLY A 191 -23.92 -18.64 2.95
N GLY A 192 -24.52 -17.67 2.27
CA GLY A 192 -23.81 -16.88 1.28
C GLY A 192 -22.92 -15.85 1.92
N THR A 193 -21.93 -15.39 1.16
CA THR A 193 -21.02 -14.34 1.65
C THR A 193 -21.70 -12.98 1.60
N GLY A 194 -21.36 -12.11 2.53
CA GLY A 194 -21.79 -10.72 2.47
C GLY A 194 -21.02 -9.94 1.43
N GLY A 195 -21.64 -8.92 0.88
CA GLY A 195 -20.99 -8.05 -0.08
C GLY A 195 -20.07 -7.05 0.58
N ILE A 196 -19.09 -6.57 -0.18
CA ILE A 196 -18.19 -5.55 0.34
C ILE A 196 -18.87 -4.20 0.38
N GLY A 197 -18.47 -3.36 1.33
CA GLY A 197 -18.98 -2.00 1.40
C GLY A 197 -18.38 -1.12 0.32
N GLY A 198 -19.10 -0.09 -0.04
CA GLY A 198 -18.61 0.86 -1.05
C GLY A 198 -17.61 1.83 -0.48
N THR A 199 -16.77 2.35 -1.36
CA THR A 199 -15.80 3.38 -0.97
C THR A 199 -16.54 4.64 -0.56
N GLY A 200 -16.04 5.29 0.50
CA GLY A 200 -16.68 6.51 0.99
C GLY A 200 -16.51 7.68 0.04
N ALA A 201 -17.45 8.61 0.11
CA ALA A 201 -17.30 9.89 -0.56
C ALA A 201 -16.12 10.64 0.06
N PRO A 202 -15.56 11.66 -0.63
CA PRO A 202 -14.42 12.37 -0.05
C PRO A 202 -14.71 12.84 1.37
N GLY A 203 -13.84 12.50 2.29
CA GLY A 203 -13.96 12.82 3.70
C GLY A 203 -14.96 11.99 4.49
N ALA A 204 -15.66 11.07 3.86
CA ALA A 204 -16.73 10.31 4.49
C ALA A 204 -16.33 8.85 4.73
N MET A 205 -17.06 8.19 5.60
CA MET A 205 -16.80 6.79 5.93
C MET A 205 -17.06 5.88 4.75
N GLY A 206 -16.30 4.80 4.68
CA GLY A 206 -16.63 3.72 3.76
C GLY A 206 -17.87 2.98 4.22
N GLY A 207 -18.48 2.26 3.30
CA GLY A 207 -19.68 1.49 3.62
C GLY A 207 -19.38 0.26 4.44
N THR A 208 -20.36 -0.17 5.23
CA THR A 208 -20.20 -1.41 5.99
C THR A 208 -20.25 -2.60 5.05
N GLY A 209 -19.53 -3.64 5.40
CA GLY A 209 -19.66 -4.90 4.69
C GLY A 209 -20.98 -5.57 5.05
N GLY A 210 -21.51 -6.34 4.13
CA GLY A 210 -22.73 -7.11 4.40
C GLY A 210 -22.44 -8.30 5.29
N ASN A 211 -23.43 -8.74 6.02
CA ASN A 211 -23.27 -9.91 6.86
C ASN A 211 -23.33 -11.19 6.04
N GLY A 212 -22.64 -12.20 6.51
CA GLY A 212 -22.77 -13.53 5.92
C GLY A 212 -24.12 -14.13 6.25
N GLY A 213 -24.60 -14.97 5.36
CA GLY A 213 -25.84 -15.69 5.61
C GLY A 213 -25.62 -16.86 6.55
N ASN A 214 -26.70 -17.30 7.19
CA ASN A 214 -26.62 -18.43 8.10
C ASN A 214 -26.58 -19.74 7.33
N GLY A 215 -25.96 -20.74 7.95
CA GLY A 215 -25.96 -22.08 7.38
C GLY A 215 -27.30 -22.79 7.58
N ALA A 216 -27.35 -24.00 7.05
CA ALA A 216 -28.56 -24.80 7.09
C ALA A 216 -28.91 -25.25 8.51
N LEU A 217 -30.03 -25.97 8.64
CA LEU A 217 -30.38 -26.55 9.93
C LEU A 217 -29.47 -27.72 10.28
N LEU A 218 -29.17 -28.61 9.33
CA LEU A 218 -28.39 -29.79 9.63
C LEU A 218 -26.92 -29.63 9.33
N ILE A 219 -26.57 -29.34 8.11
CA ILE A 219 -25.15 -29.28 7.70
C ILE A 219 -24.93 -28.07 6.80
N GLY A 220 -24.08 -27.17 7.23
CA GLY A 220 -23.67 -26.04 6.42
C GLY A 220 -23.05 -24.96 7.26
N GLY A 221 -21.94 -24.43 6.78
CA GLY A 221 -21.27 -23.35 7.49
C GLY A 221 -21.97 -22.01 7.32
N GLY A 222 -21.70 -21.09 8.21
CA GLY A 222 -22.13 -19.73 8.03
C GLY A 222 -21.32 -19.04 6.95
N GLY A 223 -21.93 -18.07 6.29
CA GLY A 223 -21.25 -17.33 5.25
C GLY A 223 -20.28 -16.33 5.83
N LEU A 224 -19.30 -15.94 5.01
CA LEU A 224 -18.31 -14.94 5.43
C LEU A 224 -18.94 -13.56 5.42
N GLY A 225 -18.55 -12.73 6.38
CA GLY A 225 -18.92 -11.33 6.33
C GLY A 225 -18.16 -10.61 5.24
N GLY A 226 -18.78 -9.61 4.65
CA GLY A 226 -18.13 -8.80 3.63
C GLY A 226 -17.18 -7.80 4.25
N ALA A 227 -16.16 -7.40 3.49
CA ALA A 227 -15.22 -6.40 3.97
C ALA A 227 -15.87 -5.02 3.98
N GLY A 228 -15.45 -4.18 4.91
CA GLY A 228 -15.84 -2.79 4.87
C GLY A 228 -15.20 -2.05 3.72
N GLY A 229 -15.85 -1.02 3.25
CA GLY A 229 -15.33 -0.20 2.17
C GLY A 229 -14.26 0.76 2.65
N MET A 230 -13.42 1.20 1.71
CA MET A 230 -12.40 2.17 2.03
C MET A 230 -13.02 3.50 2.42
N GLY A 231 -12.38 4.19 3.36
CA GLY A 231 -12.76 5.57 3.66
C GLY A 231 -12.45 6.46 2.47
N GLY A 232 -13.21 7.53 2.35
CA GLY A 232 -12.99 8.49 1.29
C GLY A 232 -11.70 9.26 1.49
N THR A 233 -11.10 9.71 0.40
CA THR A 233 -9.90 10.53 0.51
C THR A 233 -10.21 11.80 1.30
N GLY A 234 -9.21 12.32 2.01
CA GLY A 234 -9.43 13.47 2.88
C GLY A 234 -9.77 13.07 4.29
N GLY A 235 -9.41 11.87 4.70
CA GLY A 235 -9.51 11.46 6.09
C GLY A 235 -10.75 10.67 6.45
N GLY A 236 -11.47 10.11 5.46
CA GLY A 236 -12.63 9.29 5.78
C GLY A 236 -12.26 8.02 6.50
N THR A 237 -13.08 7.59 7.44
CA THR A 237 -12.87 6.35 8.17
C THR A 237 -13.25 5.16 7.31
N GLY A 238 -12.52 4.08 7.43
CA GLY A 238 -12.90 2.85 6.74
C GLY A 238 -14.21 2.28 7.29
N GLY A 239 -14.94 1.60 6.45
CA GLY A 239 -16.21 0.98 6.89
C GLY A 239 -15.96 -0.25 7.74
N THR A 240 -16.94 -0.59 8.57
CA THR A 240 -16.85 -1.79 9.40
C THR A 240 -17.06 -3.03 8.55
N GLY A 241 -16.38 -4.10 8.92
CA GLY A 241 -16.62 -5.38 8.26
C GLY A 241 -17.96 -5.97 8.68
N GLY A 242 -18.55 -6.76 7.80
CA GLY A 242 -19.78 -7.45 8.13
C GLY A 242 -19.53 -8.64 9.03
N ASN A 243 -20.53 -9.04 9.76
CA ASN A 243 -20.42 -10.19 10.64
C ASN A 243 -20.52 -11.49 9.84
N GLY A 244 -19.84 -12.51 10.32
CA GLY A 244 -20.02 -13.84 9.74
C GLY A 244 -21.38 -14.41 10.12
N GLY A 245 -21.91 -15.25 9.27
CA GLY A 245 -23.16 -15.92 9.57
C GLY A 245 -22.95 -17.08 10.52
N ASN A 246 -24.02 -17.48 11.19
CA ASN A 246 -23.96 -18.62 12.10
C ASN A 246 -23.89 -19.91 11.31
N GLY A 247 -23.20 -20.89 11.87
CA GLY A 247 -23.17 -22.23 11.29
C GLY A 247 -24.47 -22.97 11.51
N ALA A 248 -24.58 -24.14 10.86
CA ALA A 248 -25.77 -24.97 11.00
C ALA A 248 -25.96 -25.37 12.44
N LEU A 249 -27.22 -25.66 12.77
CA LEU A 249 -27.53 -26.08 14.12
C LEU A 249 -26.76 -27.34 14.51
N LEU A 250 -26.66 -28.31 13.63
CA LEU A 250 -26.00 -29.56 13.93
C LEU A 250 -24.53 -29.53 13.57
N ILE A 251 -24.20 -29.41 12.31
CA ILE A 251 -22.81 -29.44 11.83
C ILE A 251 -22.56 -28.24 10.93
N GLY A 252 -21.86 -27.28 11.44
CA GLY A 252 -21.47 -26.13 10.64
C GLY A 252 -20.68 -25.14 11.43
N ALA A 253 -19.54 -24.74 10.89
CA ALA A 253 -18.74 -23.71 11.53
C ALA A 253 -19.35 -22.34 11.32
N GLY A 254 -19.15 -21.46 12.29
CA GLY A 254 -19.52 -20.07 12.09
C GLY A 254 -18.71 -19.42 11.00
N GLY A 255 -19.30 -18.49 10.30
CA GLY A 255 -18.58 -17.75 9.27
C GLY A 255 -17.60 -16.76 9.86
N VAL A 256 -16.55 -16.48 9.10
CA VAL A 256 -15.55 -15.49 9.53
C VAL A 256 -16.11 -14.09 9.31
N GLY A 257 -15.82 -13.19 10.23
CA GLY A 257 -16.21 -11.79 10.07
C GLY A 257 -15.39 -11.10 8.99
N GLY A 258 -15.97 -10.12 8.36
CA GLY A 258 -15.28 -9.38 7.32
C GLY A 258 -14.25 -8.42 7.89
N ALA A 259 -13.23 -8.13 7.10
CA ALA A 259 -12.22 -7.18 7.51
C ALA A 259 -12.78 -5.75 7.50
N GLY A 260 -12.26 -4.92 8.38
CA GLY A 260 -12.58 -3.49 8.30
C GLY A 260 -11.93 -2.85 7.09
N GLY A 261 -12.54 -1.80 6.61
CA GLY A 261 -12.02 -1.08 5.47
C GLY A 261 -10.83 -0.23 5.82
N ILE A 262 -10.01 0.04 4.81
CA ILE A 262 -8.82 0.89 4.98
C ILE A 262 -9.29 2.33 5.15
N GLY A 263 -8.61 3.07 6.03
CA GLY A 263 -8.90 4.49 6.18
C GLY A 263 -8.48 5.27 4.97
N GLY A 264 -9.15 6.38 4.73
CA GLY A 264 -8.87 7.23 3.60
C GLY A 264 -7.57 7.97 3.75
N GLN A 265 -6.89 8.20 2.63
CA GLN A 265 -5.63 8.94 2.61
C GLN A 265 -5.90 10.40 2.95
N GLY A 266 -4.95 11.04 3.61
CA GLY A 266 -5.03 12.47 3.78
C GLY A 266 -4.90 13.19 2.46
N THR A 267 -5.54 14.34 2.33
CA THR A 267 -5.45 15.16 1.13
C THR A 267 -5.12 16.59 1.53
N GLY A 268 -4.69 17.36 0.56
CA GLY A 268 -4.30 18.73 0.81
C GLY A 268 -2.98 18.80 1.52
N ALA A 269 -2.60 19.98 1.95
CA ALA A 269 -1.32 20.22 2.58
C ALA A 269 -1.38 19.72 4.03
N GLY A 270 -0.64 18.67 4.32
CA GLY A 270 -0.57 18.15 5.68
C GLY A 270 -1.88 17.59 6.19
N GLY A 271 -2.78 17.15 5.30
CA GLY A 271 -4.04 16.58 5.75
C GLY A 271 -3.90 15.26 6.47
N ALA A 272 -4.68 15.09 7.54
CA ALA A 272 -4.65 13.86 8.29
C ALA A 272 -5.42 12.74 7.57
N ALA A 273 -4.97 11.52 7.74
CA ALA A 273 -5.63 10.37 7.16
C ALA A 273 -6.73 9.87 8.08
N GLY A 274 -7.61 9.06 7.51
CA GLY A 274 -8.69 8.46 8.26
C GLY A 274 -8.33 7.16 8.94
N ALA A 275 -9.06 6.82 9.97
CA ALA A 275 -8.86 5.57 10.70
C ALA A 275 -9.38 4.38 9.89
N GLY A 276 -8.81 3.24 10.13
CA GLY A 276 -9.35 2.00 9.56
C GLY A 276 -10.63 1.61 10.25
N GLY A 277 -11.46 0.85 9.54
CA GLY A 277 -12.72 0.38 10.11
C GLY A 277 -12.52 -0.83 11.00
N THR A 278 -13.48 -1.09 11.85
CA THR A 278 -13.46 -2.27 12.73
C THR A 278 -13.76 -3.52 11.94
N GLY A 279 -13.17 -4.63 12.37
CA GLY A 279 -13.50 -5.91 11.77
C GLY A 279 -14.86 -6.41 12.24
N GLY A 280 -15.50 -7.22 11.43
CA GLY A 280 -16.77 -7.83 11.80
C GLY A 280 -16.58 -9.00 12.72
N ASN A 281 -17.64 -9.34 13.45
CA ASN A 281 -17.57 -10.46 14.38
C ASN A 281 -17.74 -11.77 13.63
N GLY A 282 -17.15 -12.83 14.19
CA GLY A 282 -17.38 -14.17 13.67
C GLY A 282 -18.73 -14.70 14.07
N GLY A 283 -19.26 -15.61 13.28
CA GLY A 283 -20.53 -16.26 13.58
C GLY A 283 -20.38 -17.42 14.54
N ALA A 284 -21.49 -17.79 15.19
CA ALA A 284 -21.47 -18.90 16.14
C ALA A 284 -21.41 -20.23 15.43
N GLY A 285 -20.73 -21.20 16.04
CA GLY A 285 -20.77 -22.58 15.56
C GLY A 285 -22.03 -23.28 16.03
N GLY A 286 -22.32 -24.44 15.37
CA GLY A 286 -23.46 -25.24 15.78
C GLY A 286 -23.13 -26.17 16.93
N LEU A 287 -23.67 -27.40 16.92
CA LEU A 287 -23.39 -28.33 18.00
C LEU A 287 -21.95 -28.84 17.96
N PHE A 288 -21.37 -29.02 16.78
CA PHE A 288 -20.10 -29.75 16.63
C PHE A 288 -18.96 -28.99 15.98
N MET A 289 -19.20 -27.81 15.42
CA MET A 289 -18.14 -27.13 14.67
C MET A 289 -17.76 -25.80 15.35
N ASN A 290 -16.59 -25.30 15.00
CA ASN A 290 -16.03 -24.13 15.67
C ASN A 290 -16.79 -22.85 15.34
N GLY A 291 -16.70 -21.88 16.23
CA GLY A 291 -17.14 -20.52 15.91
C GLY A 291 -16.22 -19.89 14.88
N GLY A 292 -16.74 -18.92 14.15
CA GLY A 292 -15.95 -18.21 13.15
C GLY A 292 -15.01 -17.21 13.77
N ASP A 293 -13.91 -16.96 13.09
CA ASP A 293 -12.94 -15.95 13.54
C ASP A 293 -13.50 -14.55 13.31
N GLY A 294 -13.11 -13.62 14.15
CA GLY A 294 -13.38 -12.23 13.89
C GLY A 294 -12.56 -11.68 12.75
N GLY A 295 -13.08 -10.70 12.06
CA GLY A 295 -12.37 -10.05 10.99
C GLY A 295 -11.28 -9.13 11.49
N ALA A 296 -10.25 -8.93 10.69
CA ALA A 296 -9.18 -8.02 11.05
C ALA A 296 -9.66 -6.57 11.00
N GLY A 297 -9.10 -5.74 11.85
CA GLY A 297 -9.32 -4.31 11.74
C GLY A 297 -8.66 -3.75 10.48
N GLY A 298 -9.22 -2.71 9.95
CA GLY A 298 -8.68 -2.08 8.75
C GLY A 298 -7.44 -1.26 9.06
N GLN A 299 -6.59 -1.14 8.05
CA GLN A 299 -5.39 -0.34 8.16
C GLN A 299 -5.73 1.15 8.16
N GLY A 300 -5.03 1.94 8.94
CA GLY A 300 -5.19 3.39 8.87
C GLY A 300 -4.65 3.94 7.56
N GLY A 301 -5.22 5.04 7.10
CA GLY A 301 -4.74 5.69 5.90
C GLY A 301 -3.44 6.43 6.14
N ASP A 302 -2.76 6.79 5.07
CA ASP A 302 -1.50 7.54 5.16
C ASP A 302 -1.78 9.03 5.17
N GLY A 303 -1.02 9.77 5.98
CA GLY A 303 -1.13 11.21 6.01
C GLY A 303 -0.61 11.85 4.76
N ALA A 304 -1.11 13.05 4.44
CA ALA A 304 -0.66 13.78 3.26
C ALA A 304 0.64 14.52 3.56
N ALA A 305 1.43 14.72 2.51
CA ALA A 305 2.66 15.49 2.66
C ALA A 305 2.34 16.94 3.00
N GLY A 306 3.22 17.56 3.77
CA GLY A 306 3.10 18.98 4.05
C GLY A 306 3.45 19.83 2.84
N ASP A 307 2.95 21.07 2.82
CA ASP A 307 3.26 21.99 1.73
C ASP A 307 4.70 22.46 1.79
N ALA A 308 5.28 22.65 0.62
CA ALA A 308 6.50 23.43 0.56
C ALA A 308 6.19 24.86 1.04
N ALA A 309 7.21 25.53 1.60
CA ALA A 309 6.99 26.87 2.10
C ALA A 309 6.50 27.78 0.98
N ALA A 310 5.52 28.63 1.32
CA ALA A 310 4.90 29.51 0.32
C ALA A 310 5.75 30.75 0.01
N SER A 311 6.62 31.13 0.93
CA SER A 311 7.40 32.33 0.74
C SER A 311 8.87 32.05 0.97
N ALA A 312 9.73 32.94 0.48
CA ALA A 312 11.16 32.80 0.67
C ALA A 312 11.46 32.76 2.16
N GLY A 313 12.33 31.83 2.55
CA GLY A 313 12.73 31.69 3.94
C GLY A 313 11.68 31.08 4.85
N GLY A 314 10.54 30.70 4.32
CA GLY A 314 9.49 30.09 5.15
C GLY A 314 9.79 28.66 5.54
N THR A 315 9.19 28.22 6.63
CA THR A 315 9.31 26.84 7.09
C THR A 315 8.38 25.95 6.28
N GLY A 316 8.85 24.77 5.91
CA GLY A 316 7.98 23.80 5.25
C GLY A 316 6.84 23.38 6.16
N GLY A 317 5.73 22.98 5.55
CA GLY A 317 4.56 22.56 6.31
C GLY A 317 4.76 21.19 6.94
N LYS A 318 4.05 20.94 8.05
CA LYS A 318 4.10 19.68 8.74
C LYS A 318 3.36 18.61 7.94
N GLY A 319 3.90 17.42 7.91
CA GLY A 319 3.20 16.29 7.30
C GLY A 319 1.96 15.89 8.10
N GLY A 320 0.99 15.32 7.41
CA GLY A 320 -0.26 14.91 8.04
C GLY A 320 -0.10 13.67 8.89
N GLN A 321 -0.93 13.56 9.91
CA GLN A 321 -0.93 12.40 10.78
C GLN A 321 -1.46 11.17 10.07
N GLY A 322 -0.82 10.04 10.27
CA GLY A 322 -1.36 8.77 9.78
C GLY A 322 -2.61 8.37 10.54
N GLY A 323 -3.50 7.66 9.87
CA GLY A 323 -4.73 7.22 10.51
C GLY A 323 -4.52 6.05 11.45
N ASP A 324 -5.37 5.95 12.45
CA ASP A 324 -5.29 4.83 13.38
C ASP A 324 -5.80 3.58 12.72
N GLY A 325 -5.27 2.44 13.13
CA GLY A 325 -5.80 1.15 12.69
C GLY A 325 -7.12 0.84 13.37
N GLY A 326 -7.98 0.08 12.70
CA GLY A 326 -9.25 -0.33 13.27
C GLY A 326 -9.10 -1.52 14.21
N THR A 327 -10.06 -1.68 15.11
CA THR A 327 -10.04 -2.81 16.02
C THR A 327 -10.46 -4.09 15.30
N GLY A 328 -9.93 -5.21 15.76
CA GLY A 328 -10.33 -6.51 15.24
C GLY A 328 -11.71 -6.90 15.77
N GLY A 329 -12.43 -7.70 14.99
CA GLY A 329 -13.73 -8.19 15.41
C GLY A 329 -13.64 -9.33 16.41
N ALA A 330 -14.69 -9.53 17.17
CA ALA A 330 -14.72 -10.62 18.14
C ALA A 330 -14.89 -11.96 17.44
N GLY A 331 -14.31 -13.00 18.01
CA GLY A 331 -14.54 -14.36 17.53
C GLY A 331 -15.94 -14.81 17.87
N GLY A 332 -16.48 -15.71 17.05
CA GLY A 332 -17.82 -16.24 17.30
C GLY A 332 -17.83 -17.30 18.38
N ALA A 333 -19.01 -17.49 18.99
CA ALA A 333 -19.16 -18.47 20.06
C ALA A 333 -18.87 -19.87 19.53
N GLY A 334 -18.26 -20.68 20.39
CA GLY A 334 -17.99 -22.07 20.06
C GLY A 334 -19.22 -22.93 20.11
N PRO A 335 -19.10 -24.19 19.64
CA PRO A 335 -20.23 -25.09 19.59
C PRO A 335 -20.67 -25.56 20.97
N VAL A 336 -21.86 -26.12 21.01
CA VAL A 336 -22.38 -26.61 22.28
C VAL A 336 -21.60 -27.81 22.77
N LEU A 337 -21.26 -28.75 21.88
CA LEU A 337 -20.69 -30.03 22.31
C LEU A 337 -19.17 -30.15 22.04
N PHE A 338 -18.73 -29.96 20.81
CA PHE A 338 -17.32 -30.15 20.47
C PHE A 338 -16.85 -29.02 19.57
N GLY A 339 -15.67 -28.49 19.89
CA GLY A 339 -15.02 -27.48 19.08
C GLY A 339 -14.63 -26.26 19.88
N HIS A 340 -14.07 -25.29 19.21
CA HIS A 340 -13.53 -24.08 19.83
C HIS A 340 -14.36 -22.86 19.47
N GLY A 341 -14.32 -21.85 20.32
CA GLY A 341 -14.74 -20.54 19.91
C GLY A 341 -13.84 -19.99 18.83
N GLY A 342 -14.31 -19.06 18.06
CA GLY A 342 -13.51 -18.43 17.04
C GLY A 342 -12.45 -17.52 17.63
N ALA A 343 -11.33 -17.34 16.91
CA ALA A 343 -10.32 -16.40 17.34
C ALA A 343 -10.77 -14.97 17.11
N GLY A 344 -10.34 -14.07 17.96
CA GLY A 344 -10.53 -12.65 17.70
C GLY A 344 -9.72 -12.20 16.51
N GLY A 345 -10.21 -11.21 15.81
CA GLY A 345 -9.48 -10.66 14.67
C GLY A 345 -8.29 -9.82 15.12
N MET A 346 -7.29 -9.73 14.26
CA MET A 346 -6.13 -8.89 14.54
C MET A 346 -6.50 -7.41 14.45
N GLY A 347 -5.86 -6.59 15.26
CA GLY A 347 -6.01 -5.15 15.08
C GLY A 347 -5.35 -4.68 13.80
N GLY A 348 -5.87 -3.61 13.25
CA GLY A 348 -5.31 -3.04 12.03
C GLY A 348 -4.03 -2.26 12.30
N GLN A 349 -3.17 -2.20 11.30
CA GLN A 349 -1.96 -1.38 11.39
C GLN A 349 -2.30 0.10 11.36
N GLY A 350 -1.51 0.88 12.06
CA GLY A 350 -1.60 2.32 11.89
C GLY A 350 -1.05 2.75 10.57
N GLY A 351 -1.57 3.82 10.03
CA GLY A 351 -1.07 4.38 8.79
C GLY A 351 0.18 5.19 8.99
N THR A 352 0.93 5.39 7.92
CA THR A 352 2.17 6.16 7.99
C THR A 352 1.87 7.65 8.05
N GLY A 353 2.74 8.38 8.72
CA GLY A 353 2.66 9.83 8.71
C GLY A 353 3.11 10.40 7.37
N GLY A 354 2.61 11.56 7.01
CA GLY A 354 3.00 12.22 5.78
C GLY A 354 4.37 12.88 5.90
N MET A 355 5.04 13.05 4.77
CA MET A 355 6.33 13.73 4.74
C MET A 355 6.17 15.21 5.07
N GLY A 356 7.17 15.78 5.73
CA GLY A 356 7.21 17.22 5.90
C GLY A 356 7.47 17.92 4.58
N GLY A 357 7.00 19.16 4.47
CA GLY A 357 7.22 19.94 3.26
C GLY A 357 8.60 20.57 3.23
N ALA A 358 9.05 20.91 2.03
CA ALA A 358 10.35 21.54 1.87
C ALA A 358 10.37 22.96 2.42
N GLY A 359 11.49 23.37 3.00
CA GLY A 359 11.68 24.74 3.42
C GLY A 359 11.81 25.68 2.23
N GLY A 360 11.49 26.95 2.43
CA GLY A 360 11.55 27.92 1.35
C GLY A 360 12.99 28.34 1.03
N ASP A 361 13.24 28.62 -0.24
CA ASP A 361 14.54 29.12 -0.66
C ASP A 361 14.80 30.47 -0.04
N GLY A 362 16.07 30.72 0.25
CA GLY A 362 16.46 32.05 0.71
C GLY A 362 16.61 33.02 -0.45
N THR A 363 16.68 34.27 -0.11
CA THR A 363 17.00 35.31 -1.09
C THR A 363 18.27 36.02 -0.64
N THR A 364 18.64 37.08 -1.33
CA THR A 364 19.82 37.84 -0.93
C THR A 364 19.69 38.48 0.44
N VAL A 365 18.45 38.66 0.90
CA VAL A 365 18.22 39.33 2.20
C VAL A 365 17.48 38.43 3.19
N ILE A 366 16.94 37.30 2.74
CA ILE A 366 16.17 36.39 3.58
C ILE A 366 16.86 35.02 3.63
N ALA A 367 17.11 34.51 4.84
CA ALA A 367 17.71 33.21 4.99
C ALA A 367 16.75 32.10 4.54
N ALA A 368 17.30 31.00 4.05
CA ALA A 368 16.49 29.86 3.66
C ALA A 368 15.78 29.25 4.87
N GLY A 369 14.61 28.68 4.63
CA GLY A 369 13.82 28.08 5.71
C GLY A 369 14.09 26.62 5.94
N THR A 370 13.74 26.14 7.13
CA THR A 370 13.89 24.72 7.46
C THR A 370 12.75 23.90 6.85
N GLY A 371 13.01 22.63 6.64
CA GLY A 371 11.96 21.73 6.22
C GLY A 371 10.96 21.48 7.33
N GLY A 372 9.75 21.09 6.95
CA GLY A 372 8.70 20.78 7.92
C GLY A 372 8.92 19.43 8.58
N GLU A 373 8.35 19.27 9.77
CA GLU A 373 8.39 17.98 10.46
C GLU A 373 7.54 16.97 9.72
N GLY A 374 7.94 15.72 9.77
CA GLY A 374 7.09 14.64 9.29
C GLY A 374 5.89 14.44 10.22
N GLY A 375 4.81 13.94 9.67
CA GLY A 375 3.64 13.60 10.46
C GLY A 375 3.85 12.36 11.31
N THR A 376 3.14 12.28 12.44
CA THR A 376 3.23 11.08 13.27
C THR A 376 2.51 9.92 12.61
N GLY A 377 2.99 8.71 12.87
CA GLY A 377 2.29 7.52 12.42
C GLY A 377 1.02 7.29 13.22
N GLY A 378 0.07 6.60 12.63
CA GLY A 378 -1.15 6.29 13.35
C GLY A 378 -0.98 5.16 14.36
N ALA A 379 -1.79 5.19 15.41
CA ALA A 379 -1.78 4.10 16.39
C ALA A 379 -2.40 2.86 15.77
N ALA A 380 -1.97 1.71 16.22
CA ALA A 380 -2.55 0.46 15.73
C ALA A 380 -3.83 0.15 16.47
N GLY A 381 -4.69 -0.64 15.84
CA GLY A 381 -5.94 -1.06 16.46
C GLY A 381 -5.77 -2.22 17.42
N ALA A 382 -6.68 -2.33 18.37
CA ALA A 382 -6.67 -3.43 19.31
C ALA A 382 -7.13 -4.72 18.64
N GLY A 383 -6.64 -5.83 19.13
CA GLY A 383 -7.14 -7.12 18.68
C GLY A 383 -8.53 -7.40 19.21
N GLY A 384 -9.27 -8.26 18.51
CA GLY A 384 -10.61 -8.61 18.92
C GLY A 384 -10.62 -9.65 20.02
N ALA A 385 -11.76 -9.70 20.75
CA ALA A 385 -11.92 -10.66 21.82
C ALA A 385 -12.08 -12.07 21.27
N ALA A 386 -11.64 -13.04 22.06
CA ALA A 386 -11.85 -14.44 21.69
C ALA A 386 -13.32 -14.81 21.79
N GLY A 387 -13.75 -15.74 20.95
CA GLY A 387 -15.10 -16.28 21.07
C GLY A 387 -15.21 -17.20 22.28
N ALA A 388 -16.40 -17.21 22.87
CA ALA A 388 -16.63 -18.00 24.07
C ALA A 388 -16.66 -19.47 23.70
N ARG A 389 -16.27 -20.32 24.67
CA ARG A 389 -16.48 -21.75 24.49
C ARG A 389 -17.96 -22.06 24.67
N GLY A 390 -18.41 -23.14 24.09
CA GLY A 390 -19.80 -23.53 24.20
C GLY A 390 -20.17 -23.93 25.60
N ALA A 391 -21.46 -23.81 25.90
CA ALA A 391 -21.95 -24.00 27.28
C ALA A 391 -21.75 -25.41 27.81
N LEU A 392 -21.90 -26.42 26.95
CA LEU A 392 -21.83 -27.82 27.36
C LEU A 392 -20.57 -28.50 26.92
N THR A 393 -19.62 -27.77 26.33
CA THR A 393 -18.41 -28.36 25.80
C THR A 393 -17.45 -28.71 26.91
N SER A 394 -17.19 -29.98 27.12
CA SER A 394 -16.22 -30.39 28.13
C SER A 394 -14.80 -30.31 27.62
N GLY A 395 -14.60 -30.57 26.34
CA GLY A 395 -13.28 -30.49 25.76
C GLY A 395 -13.05 -29.30 24.86
N GLY A 396 -14.02 -28.40 24.76
CA GLY A 396 -13.89 -27.23 23.91
C GLY A 396 -13.09 -26.14 24.54
N LEU A 397 -12.52 -25.30 23.70
CA LEU A 397 -11.71 -24.18 24.16
C LEU A 397 -12.29 -22.88 23.62
N ALA A 398 -12.07 -21.81 24.37
CA ALA A 398 -12.36 -20.48 23.84
C ALA A 398 -11.42 -20.19 22.68
N GLY A 399 -11.83 -19.33 21.81
CA GLY A 399 -10.99 -18.92 20.69
C GLY A 399 -9.80 -18.13 21.18
N GLY A 400 -8.80 -17.98 20.32
CA GLY A 400 -7.67 -17.14 20.62
C GLY A 400 -8.02 -15.66 20.58
N VAL A 401 -7.31 -14.88 21.39
CA VAL A 401 -7.47 -13.43 21.37
C VAL A 401 -6.67 -12.87 20.18
N GLY A 402 -7.27 -11.92 19.47
CA GLY A 402 -6.55 -11.30 18.37
C GLY A 402 -5.36 -10.47 18.83
N ALA A 403 -4.31 -10.49 18.05
CA ALA A 403 -3.14 -9.65 18.35
C ALA A 403 -3.42 -8.19 18.01
N GLY A 404 -2.82 -7.29 18.77
CA GLY A 404 -2.86 -5.88 18.41
C GLY A 404 -2.07 -5.63 17.15
N GLY A 405 -2.49 -4.65 16.39
CA GLY A 405 -1.77 -4.30 15.18
C GLY A 405 -0.50 -3.53 15.44
N THR A 406 0.36 -3.43 14.43
CA THR A 406 1.58 -2.64 14.56
C THR A 406 1.29 -1.16 14.33
N GLY A 407 2.00 -0.31 15.03
CA GLY A 407 1.87 1.13 14.82
C GLY A 407 2.44 1.54 13.49
N GLY A 408 1.92 2.62 12.96
CA GLY A 408 2.41 3.14 11.69
C GLY A 408 3.76 3.83 11.84
N THR A 409 4.51 3.87 10.73
CA THR A 409 5.78 4.57 10.74
C THR A 409 5.57 6.07 10.70
N GLY A 410 6.47 6.80 11.32
CA GLY A 410 6.43 8.26 11.25
C GLY A 410 6.82 8.76 9.88
N GLY A 411 6.33 9.92 9.52
CA GLY A 411 6.67 10.51 8.23
C GLY A 411 8.07 11.07 8.20
N THR A 412 8.64 11.14 6.99
CA THR A 412 9.98 11.73 6.81
C THR A 412 9.95 13.22 7.05
N GLY A 413 10.99 13.75 7.66
CA GLY A 413 11.10 15.19 7.80
C GLY A 413 11.34 15.86 6.45
N GLY A 414 10.91 17.10 6.32
CA GLY A 414 11.15 17.84 5.10
C GLY A 414 12.61 18.24 4.96
N ASN A 415 13.07 18.37 3.74
CA ASN A 415 14.47 18.75 3.50
C ASN A 415 14.68 20.21 3.82
N GLY A 416 15.87 20.53 4.31
CA GLY A 416 16.24 21.91 4.48
C GLY A 416 16.42 22.61 3.16
N ALA A 417 16.14 23.90 3.12
CA ALA A 417 16.32 24.65 1.89
C ALA A 417 17.80 24.90 1.62
N ASP A 418 18.15 24.89 0.35
CA ASP A 418 19.50 25.26 -0.06
C ASP A 418 19.73 26.75 0.20
N ALA A 419 20.97 27.11 0.48
CA ALA A 419 21.30 28.51 0.62
C ALA A 419 21.11 29.22 -0.70
N ALA A 420 20.66 30.47 -0.64
CA ALA A 420 20.53 31.30 -1.84
C ALA A 420 21.89 31.81 -2.31
N ALA A 421 21.92 32.24 -3.55
CA ALA A 421 23.12 32.87 -4.06
C ALA A 421 23.40 34.17 -3.28
N VAL A 422 24.64 34.37 -2.93
CA VAL A 422 25.04 35.60 -2.26
C VAL A 422 25.42 36.64 -3.31
N VAL A 423 25.29 37.90 -2.92
CA VAL A 423 25.62 39.01 -3.78
C VAL A 423 26.90 39.65 -3.26
N GLY A 424 27.72 40.12 -4.17
CA GLY A 424 28.96 40.78 -3.83
C GLY A 424 30.14 39.92 -4.21
N PHE A 425 31.08 40.53 -4.88
CA PHE A 425 32.26 39.82 -5.36
C PHE A 425 33.09 39.35 -4.17
N GLY A 426 33.58 38.15 -4.25
CA GLY A 426 34.39 37.57 -3.21
C GLY A 426 33.64 37.22 -1.94
N ALA A 427 32.34 37.33 -1.94
CA ALA A 427 31.55 37.02 -0.75
C ALA A 427 31.50 35.50 -0.51
N ASN A 428 31.51 35.12 0.75
CA ASN A 428 31.36 33.73 1.13
C ASN A 428 29.93 33.28 0.92
N GLY A 429 29.74 32.01 0.57
CA GLY A 429 28.40 31.45 0.45
C GLY A 429 27.76 31.29 1.82
N ASP A 430 26.44 31.37 1.86
CA ASP A 430 25.70 31.16 3.09
C ASP A 430 25.54 29.67 3.39
N PRO A 431 25.45 29.30 4.67
CA PRO A 431 25.22 27.89 4.98
C PRO A 431 23.81 27.46 4.58
N GLY A 432 23.69 26.18 4.22
CA GLY A 432 22.39 25.59 4.00
C GLY A 432 21.64 25.40 5.31
N PHE A 433 20.33 25.19 5.22
CA PHE A 433 19.49 25.11 6.41
C PHE A 433 19.21 23.67 6.80
N ALA A 434 18.85 23.48 8.06
CA ALA A 434 18.67 22.16 8.63
C ALA A 434 17.44 21.48 8.04
N GLY A 435 17.51 20.16 7.91
CA GLY A 435 16.33 19.37 7.57
C GLY A 435 15.34 19.29 8.73
N GLY A 436 14.10 18.98 8.42
CA GLY A 436 13.06 18.86 9.43
C GLY A 436 13.15 17.54 10.19
N LYS A 437 12.59 17.54 11.40
CA LYS A 437 12.56 16.34 12.22
C LYS A 437 11.63 15.29 11.63
N GLY A 438 11.99 14.03 11.74
CA GLY A 438 11.09 12.96 11.35
C GLY A 438 9.92 12.84 12.32
N GLY A 439 8.81 12.30 11.84
CA GLY A 439 7.63 12.11 12.68
C GLY A 439 7.78 10.94 13.62
N ASN A 440 7.07 10.97 14.74
CA ASN A 440 7.10 9.86 15.69
C ASN A 440 6.34 8.67 15.14
N GLY A 441 6.77 7.48 15.51
CA GLY A 441 6.03 6.27 15.17
C GLY A 441 4.75 6.16 15.96
N GLY A 442 3.77 5.42 15.42
CA GLY A 442 2.49 5.22 16.10
C GLY A 442 2.57 4.19 17.20
N ILE A 443 1.66 4.29 18.16
CA ILE A 443 1.58 3.36 19.27
C ILE A 443 1.09 2.00 18.77
N GLY A 444 1.66 0.92 19.31
CA GLY A 444 1.19 -0.43 19.00
C GLY A 444 -0.19 -0.68 19.55
N GLY A 445 -0.93 -1.61 18.96
CA GLY A 445 -2.27 -1.93 19.40
C GLY A 445 -2.32 -2.68 20.72
N ALA A 446 -3.31 -2.35 21.55
CA ALA A 446 -3.49 -3.03 22.79
C ALA A 446 -3.99 -4.45 22.57
N ALA A 447 -3.59 -5.37 23.41
CA ALA A 447 -4.16 -6.69 23.44
C ALA A 447 -5.25 -6.76 24.49
N VAL A 448 -6.35 -7.46 24.18
CA VAL A 448 -7.29 -7.80 25.24
C VAL A 448 -6.67 -8.91 26.10
N THR A 449 -7.28 -9.22 27.22
CA THR A 449 -6.70 -10.15 28.18
C THR A 449 -6.29 -11.47 27.51
N GLY A 450 -5.05 -11.84 27.67
CA GLY A 450 -4.52 -13.06 27.09
C GLY A 450 -3.98 -12.96 25.69
N GLY A 451 -4.12 -11.81 25.03
CA GLY A 451 -3.61 -11.64 23.69
C GLY A 451 -2.22 -11.03 23.67
N VAL A 452 -1.63 -10.98 22.50
CA VAL A 452 -0.29 -10.41 22.31
C VAL A 452 -0.44 -8.95 21.89
N ALA A 453 0.23 -8.06 22.61
CA ALA A 453 0.20 -6.64 22.27
C ALA A 453 0.97 -6.39 20.97
N GLY A 454 0.55 -5.38 20.24
CA GLY A 454 1.23 -5.02 19.02
C GLY A 454 2.49 -4.19 19.27
N ASP A 455 3.41 -4.26 18.32
CA ASP A 455 4.64 -3.48 18.37
C ASP A 455 4.37 -2.03 18.01
N GLY A 456 5.13 -1.13 18.61
CA GLY A 456 5.11 0.27 18.21
C GLY A 456 5.72 0.45 16.84
N GLY A 457 5.29 1.49 16.14
CA GLY A 457 5.84 1.79 14.83
C GLY A 457 7.19 2.48 14.90
N THR A 458 7.96 2.33 13.83
CA THR A 458 9.26 2.99 13.72
C THR A 458 9.10 4.49 13.55
N GLY A 459 9.95 5.28 14.16
CA GLY A 459 9.97 6.71 13.92
C GLY A 459 10.39 7.02 12.50
N GLY A 460 9.95 8.16 12.00
CA GLY A 460 10.31 8.58 10.65
C GLY A 460 11.73 9.09 10.55
N LYS A 461 12.28 9.01 9.35
CA LYS A 461 13.62 9.50 9.07
C LYS A 461 13.63 11.02 9.08
N GLY A 462 14.70 11.62 9.60
CA GLY A 462 14.86 13.06 9.51
C GLY A 462 15.10 13.51 8.09
N GLY A 463 14.75 14.76 7.78
CA GLY A 463 15.01 15.31 6.46
C GLY A 463 16.47 15.65 6.24
N THR A 464 16.88 15.67 4.97
CA THR A 464 18.27 16.03 4.65
C THR A 464 18.49 17.53 4.82
N GLY A 465 19.71 17.88 5.20
CA GLY A 465 20.08 19.28 5.28
C GLY A 465 20.20 19.90 3.88
N GLY A 466 19.98 21.18 3.80
CA GLY A 466 20.12 21.90 2.53
C GLY A 466 21.58 22.11 2.14
N ALA A 467 21.81 22.28 0.85
CA ALA A 467 23.17 22.54 0.35
C ALA A 467 23.63 23.94 0.73
N GLY A 468 24.90 24.06 1.01
CA GLY A 468 25.49 25.39 1.23
C GLY A 468 25.58 26.18 -0.07
N GLY A 469 25.53 27.49 0.03
CA GLY A 469 25.63 28.34 -1.14
C GLY A 469 27.05 28.41 -1.69
N ALA A 470 27.15 28.59 -3.01
CA ALA A 470 28.47 28.78 -3.62
C ALA A 470 29.06 30.11 -3.20
N GLY A 471 30.37 30.11 -3.01
CA GLY A 471 31.08 31.36 -2.84
C GLY A 471 31.03 32.16 -4.13
N ASN A 472 31.04 33.49 -4.00
CA ASN A 472 30.97 34.33 -5.18
C ASN A 472 32.37 34.50 -5.77
N ASP A 473 32.42 34.59 -7.10
CA ASP A 473 33.67 34.85 -7.76
C ASP A 473 34.19 36.19 -7.35
N ALA A 474 35.52 36.31 -7.35
CA ALA A 474 36.11 37.61 -7.11
C ALA A 474 35.81 38.53 -8.29
N GLY A 475 35.44 39.78 -8.06
CA GLY A 475 34.99 40.63 -9.13
C GLY A 475 36.04 41.47 -9.77
N SER A 476 37.09 41.81 -9.05
CA SER A 476 38.12 42.69 -9.58
C SER A 476 39.48 42.04 -9.39
N THR A 477 40.42 42.58 -10.15
CA THR A 477 41.77 42.03 -10.18
C THR A 477 42.37 42.06 -8.76
N GLY A 478 43.02 40.96 -8.41
CA GLY A 478 43.75 40.87 -7.15
C GLY A 478 42.94 40.44 -5.97
N ASN A 479 41.69 39.95 -6.17
CA ASN A 479 40.88 39.47 -5.07
C ASN A 479 40.66 37.96 -5.13
N PRO A 480 40.73 37.30 -3.97
CA PRO A 480 40.42 35.86 -3.96
C PRO A 480 38.93 35.61 -4.05
N GLY A 481 38.58 34.42 -4.55
CA GLY A 481 37.19 33.99 -4.58
C GLY A 481 36.65 33.75 -3.19
N GLY A 482 35.34 33.87 -3.03
CA GLY A 482 34.71 33.64 -1.75
C GLY A 482 34.64 32.15 -1.38
N LYS A 483 34.62 31.88 -0.08
CA LYS A 483 34.49 30.52 0.42
C LYS A 483 33.06 30.01 0.20
N GLY A 484 32.90 28.73 -0.17
CA GLY A 484 31.57 28.13 -0.22
C GLY A 484 30.96 27.98 1.15
N GLY A 485 29.66 28.05 1.22
CA GLY A 485 28.95 27.88 2.49
C GLY A 485 28.92 26.43 2.95
N ASP A 486 28.79 26.23 4.24
CA ASP A 486 28.68 24.87 4.78
C ASP A 486 27.31 24.29 4.46
N GLY A 487 27.23 22.98 4.27
CA GLY A 487 25.94 22.31 4.13
C GLY A 487 25.16 22.32 5.42
N GLY A 488 23.84 22.24 5.32
CA GLY A 488 22.97 22.24 6.48
C GLY A 488 23.00 20.89 7.20
N ILE A 489 22.66 20.92 8.47
CA ILE A 489 22.60 19.73 9.31
C ILE A 489 21.37 18.92 8.92
N GLY A 490 21.47 17.58 8.89
CA GLY A 490 20.32 16.75 8.68
C GLY A 490 19.38 16.80 9.85
N GLY A 491 18.11 16.55 9.62
CA GLY A 491 17.10 16.56 10.66
C GLY A 491 17.21 15.33 11.54
N ALA A 492 16.76 15.46 12.79
CA ALA A 492 16.74 14.35 13.72
C ALA A 492 15.67 13.33 13.31
N GLY A 493 15.93 12.07 13.54
CA GLY A 493 14.93 11.04 13.32
C GLY A 493 13.84 11.13 14.37
N GLY A 494 12.66 10.63 14.04
CA GLY A 494 11.54 10.62 14.97
C GLY A 494 11.65 9.52 16.01
N ALA A 495 10.98 9.69 17.13
CA ALA A 495 10.95 8.67 18.17
C ALA A 495 10.13 7.47 17.70
N GLY A 496 10.53 6.29 18.13
CA GLY A 496 9.71 5.10 17.89
C GLY A 496 8.45 5.13 18.73
N GLY A 497 7.40 4.47 18.26
CA GLY A 497 6.16 4.39 19.00
C GLY A 497 6.25 3.44 20.18
N ALA A 498 5.41 3.67 21.19
CA ALA A 498 5.36 2.79 22.35
C ALA A 498 4.70 1.46 21.97
N ALA A 499 5.07 0.41 22.68
CA ALA A 499 4.39 -0.87 22.52
C ALA A 499 2.94 -0.74 22.96
N GLY A 500 2.06 -1.57 22.41
CA GLY A 500 0.70 -1.64 22.89
C GLY A 500 0.65 -2.17 24.31
N THR A 501 -0.47 -1.89 25.00
CA THR A 501 -0.63 -2.39 26.36
C THR A 501 -0.89 -3.89 26.33
N GLY A 502 -0.36 -4.60 27.29
CA GLY A 502 -0.44 -6.05 27.37
C GLY A 502 0.91 -6.68 27.16
N ASN A 503 0.91 -8.00 27.06
CA ASN A 503 2.17 -8.76 26.97
C ASN A 503 2.60 -8.88 25.52
N GLY A 504 3.90 -8.93 25.33
CA GLY A 504 4.50 -9.34 24.06
C GLY A 504 4.82 -8.25 23.08
N GLY A 505 4.34 -7.05 23.29
CA GLY A 505 4.64 -5.96 22.35
C GLY A 505 6.01 -5.37 22.61
N HIS A 506 6.59 -4.78 21.59
CA HIS A 506 7.88 -4.10 21.69
C HIS A 506 7.73 -2.66 21.23
N ALA A 507 8.54 -1.77 21.83
CA ALA A 507 8.58 -0.39 21.34
C ALA A 507 9.20 -0.35 19.96
N GLY A 508 8.76 0.58 19.15
CA GLY A 508 9.31 0.77 17.82
C GLY A 508 10.69 1.38 17.86
N ASN A 509 11.44 1.20 16.79
CA ASN A 509 12.78 1.77 16.67
C ASN A 509 12.72 3.27 16.42
N THR A 510 13.73 3.97 16.92
CA THR A 510 13.90 5.39 16.56
C THR A 510 14.22 5.49 15.08
N GLY A 511 13.69 6.51 14.42
CA GLY A 511 13.99 6.71 13.02
C GLY A 511 15.42 7.18 12.81
N ASP A 512 15.93 6.93 11.61
CA ASP A 512 17.29 7.36 11.26
C ASP A 512 17.36 8.88 11.20
N GLY A 513 18.52 9.43 11.53
CA GLY A 513 18.77 10.83 11.30
C GLY A 513 18.86 11.13 9.81
N GLY A 514 18.57 12.35 9.42
CA GLY A 514 18.71 12.77 8.04
C GLY A 514 20.16 13.00 7.67
N ASP A 515 20.44 12.93 6.37
CA ASP A 515 21.79 13.18 5.87
C ASP A 515 22.11 14.67 5.93
N GLY A 516 23.38 14.99 6.12
CA GLY A 516 23.83 16.37 6.03
C GLY A 516 23.82 16.86 4.60
N GLY A 517 23.64 18.16 4.42
CA GLY A 517 23.69 18.76 3.09
C GLY A 517 25.10 18.90 2.57
N THR A 518 25.21 19.01 1.25
CA THR A 518 26.54 19.19 0.63
C THR A 518 27.05 20.61 0.86
N GLY A 519 28.35 20.76 0.97
CA GLY A 519 28.96 22.07 1.04
C GLY A 519 28.90 22.79 -0.29
N GLY A 520 28.87 24.11 -0.25
CA GLY A 520 28.89 24.90 -1.47
C GLY A 520 30.29 24.99 -2.08
N ASN A 521 30.32 25.21 -3.38
CA ASN A 521 31.59 25.34 -4.07
C ASN A 521 32.22 26.69 -3.78
N GLY A 522 33.54 26.76 -3.78
CA GLY A 522 34.22 28.02 -3.64
C GLY A 522 34.11 28.87 -4.91
N GLY A 523 34.19 30.18 -4.78
CA GLY A 523 34.23 31.09 -5.92
C GLY A 523 35.60 31.13 -6.58
N ASN A 524 35.61 31.52 -7.83
CA ASN A 524 36.86 31.61 -8.58
C ASN A 524 37.62 32.87 -8.21
N GLY A 525 38.95 32.78 -8.24
CA GLY A 525 39.78 33.94 -8.04
C GLY A 525 39.85 34.82 -9.28
N THR A 526 40.24 36.06 -9.12
CA THR A 526 40.45 36.95 -10.27
C THR A 526 41.84 36.81 -10.82
N GLY A 527 42.03 37.32 -12.03
CA GLY A 527 43.35 37.32 -12.66
C GLY A 527 44.30 38.29 -11.97
N GLY A 528 45.55 38.07 -12.23
CA GLY A 528 46.58 38.95 -11.73
C GLY A 528 46.62 40.31 -12.44
N VAL A 529 47.26 41.26 -11.84
CA VAL A 529 47.42 42.56 -12.41
C VAL A 529 48.40 42.50 -13.56
N ASN A 530 48.09 43.17 -14.64
CA ASN A 530 49.04 43.23 -15.77
C ASN A 530 50.29 44.03 -15.37
N GLY A 531 51.40 43.61 -15.91
CA GLY A 531 52.62 44.42 -15.73
C GLY A 531 52.47 45.77 -16.39
N ALA A 532 53.10 46.76 -15.82
CA ALA A 532 53.01 48.13 -16.35
C ALA A 532 53.83 48.23 -17.65
N ASP A 533 53.25 48.95 -18.62
CA ASP A 533 53.97 49.31 -19.80
C ASP A 533 54.91 50.43 -19.40
N ASN A 534 56.22 50.21 -19.68
CA ASN A 534 57.23 51.14 -19.21
C ASN A 534 58.44 51.05 -20.12
N THR A 535 58.75 52.14 -20.79
CA THR A 535 59.88 52.14 -21.70
C THR A 535 61.21 52.06 -20.96
N LEU A 536 61.27 52.48 -19.70
CA LEU A 536 62.44 52.36 -18.88
C LEU A 536 62.63 51.00 -18.26
N ASN A 537 61.57 50.25 -18.15
CA ASN A 537 61.57 48.91 -17.51
C ASN A 537 60.59 48.01 -18.22
N PRO A 538 60.93 47.63 -19.47
CA PRO A 538 59.91 46.97 -20.30
C PRO A 538 59.54 45.57 -19.88
N ASP A 539 60.28 44.92 -18.99
CA ASP A 539 60.03 43.54 -18.61
C ASP A 539 59.25 43.44 -17.28
N THR A 540 58.44 44.44 -16.95
CA THR A 540 57.68 44.39 -15.73
C THR A 540 56.72 43.16 -15.76
N PRO A 541 56.90 42.19 -14.85
CA PRO A 541 56.07 41.02 -14.90
C PRO A 541 54.64 41.29 -14.46
N GLY A 542 53.69 40.51 -14.99
CA GLY A 542 52.32 40.56 -14.52
C GLY A 542 52.23 39.91 -13.15
N GLY A 543 51.20 40.28 -12.44
CA GLY A 543 50.92 39.72 -11.11
C GLY A 543 50.39 38.30 -11.21
N ALA A 544 50.57 37.53 -10.15
CA ALA A 544 49.95 36.22 -10.06
C ALA A 544 48.46 36.34 -9.93
N GLY A 545 47.71 35.36 -10.46
CA GLY A 545 46.29 35.32 -10.25
C GLY A 545 45.99 34.97 -8.81
N GLU A 546 44.80 35.30 -8.38
CA GLU A 546 44.39 35.07 -7.00
C GLU A 546 43.82 33.69 -6.84
N PRO A 547 43.91 33.05 -5.62
CA PRO A 547 43.38 31.73 -5.43
C PRO A 547 41.87 31.74 -5.46
N GLY A 548 41.27 30.59 -5.87
CA GLY A 548 39.85 30.40 -5.72
C GLY A 548 39.51 30.16 -4.27
N GLY A 549 38.26 30.35 -3.94
CA GLY A 549 37.80 30.14 -2.57
C GLY A 549 37.72 28.66 -2.24
N ALA A 550 37.84 28.35 -0.97
CA ALA A 550 37.66 26.98 -0.48
C ALA A 550 36.22 26.56 -0.61
N GLY A 551 35.98 25.29 -0.85
CA GLY A 551 34.62 24.74 -0.78
C GLY A 551 34.15 24.70 0.63
N GLY A 552 32.83 24.75 0.83
CA GLY A 552 32.23 24.64 2.14
C GLY A 552 32.26 23.21 2.66
N ALA A 553 32.22 23.08 3.97
CA ALA A 553 32.15 21.75 4.60
C ALA A 553 30.78 21.13 4.38
N GLY A 554 30.72 19.83 4.30
CA GLY A 554 29.44 19.14 4.30
C GLY A 554 28.77 19.25 5.64
N GLY A 555 27.45 19.21 5.66
CA GLY A 555 26.69 19.29 6.89
C GLY A 555 26.75 18.00 7.69
N ALA A 556 26.55 18.10 8.99
CA ALA A 556 26.55 16.93 9.86
C ALA A 556 25.26 16.13 9.68
N ALA A 557 25.34 14.82 9.91
CA ALA A 557 24.13 14.00 9.95
C ALA A 557 23.28 14.41 11.13
N GLY A 558 21.96 14.21 11.02
CA GLY A 558 21.03 14.56 12.06
C GLY A 558 20.98 13.59 13.23
N GLY A 559 21.52 12.40 13.07
CA GLY A 559 21.53 11.40 14.12
C GLY A 559 22.02 10.07 13.59
N PRO A 560 21.97 9.03 14.41
CA PRO A 560 22.42 7.71 13.96
C PRO A 560 21.65 7.27 12.72
N GLY A 561 22.31 6.63 11.80
CA GLY A 561 21.75 6.17 10.55
C GLY A 561 21.84 7.17 9.41
N GLY A 562 22.06 8.46 9.70
CA GLY A 562 22.29 9.45 8.65
C GLY A 562 23.77 9.54 8.32
N THR A 563 24.08 10.07 7.13
CA THR A 563 25.45 10.28 6.69
C THR A 563 25.73 11.76 6.64
N GLY A 564 26.99 12.11 6.86
CA GLY A 564 27.40 13.50 6.69
C GLY A 564 27.40 13.87 5.22
N GLY A 565 27.21 15.14 4.94
CA GLY A 565 27.25 15.62 3.57
C GLY A 565 28.69 15.72 3.05
N THR A 566 28.81 15.77 1.72
CA THR A 566 30.12 15.95 1.09
C THR A 566 30.50 17.43 1.09
N GLY A 567 31.76 17.70 1.16
CA GLY A 567 32.23 19.08 1.05
C GLY A 567 32.15 19.58 -0.38
N GLY A 568 32.10 20.88 -0.54
CA GLY A 568 32.09 21.49 -1.85
C GLY A 568 33.47 21.53 -2.48
N ASN A 569 33.50 21.74 -3.78
CA ASN A 569 34.75 21.87 -4.51
C ASN A 569 35.34 23.25 -4.30
N GLY A 570 36.65 23.36 -4.34
CA GLY A 570 37.32 24.66 -4.33
C GLY A 570 37.11 25.38 -5.65
N GLY A 571 37.18 26.67 -5.62
CA GLY A 571 37.10 27.46 -6.83
C GLY A 571 38.43 27.43 -7.59
N ASN A 572 38.37 27.82 -8.87
CA ASN A 572 39.56 27.88 -9.70
C ASN A 572 40.38 29.12 -9.34
N GLY A 573 41.68 28.99 -9.46
CA GLY A 573 42.55 30.14 -9.33
C GLY A 573 42.42 31.03 -10.54
N GLY A 574 42.74 32.30 -10.37
CA GLY A 574 42.76 33.27 -11.47
C GLY A 574 43.99 33.12 -12.33
N ASN A 575 43.89 33.62 -13.56
CA ASN A 575 45.01 33.64 -14.47
C ASN A 575 46.01 34.71 -14.05
N GLY A 576 47.25 34.49 -14.38
CA GLY A 576 48.26 35.53 -14.16
C GLY A 576 48.04 36.71 -15.08
N GLY A 577 48.50 37.85 -14.66
CA GLY A 577 48.45 39.05 -15.50
C GLY A 577 49.44 39.02 -16.61
N ASN A 578 49.18 39.78 -17.64
CA ASN A 578 50.11 39.92 -18.76
C ASN A 578 51.29 40.75 -18.33
N GLY A 579 52.42 40.48 -18.95
CA GLY A 579 53.61 41.31 -18.73
C GLY A 579 53.47 42.69 -19.38
N GLY A 580 54.29 43.63 -18.95
CA GLY A 580 54.31 44.92 -19.56
C GLY A 580 54.86 44.86 -20.98
N SER A 581 54.80 46.01 -21.71
CA SER A 581 55.27 46.12 -23.10
C SER A 581 56.68 45.64 -23.24
N GLY A 582 56.85 44.66 -24.08
CA GLY A 582 58.18 44.05 -24.30
C GLY A 582 58.54 42.91 -23.41
N UNK A 583 57.80 42.60 -22.53
CA UNK A 583 58.11 41.52 -21.70
C UNK A 583 57.06 40.50 -21.84
N ASN A 584 57.40 39.52 -21.24
CA ASN A 584 56.45 38.41 -21.16
C ASN A 584 55.54 38.63 -20.02
N GLY A 585 54.40 38.09 -20.15
CA GLY A 585 53.40 38.19 -19.09
C GLY A 585 53.76 37.31 -17.91
N GLY A 586 53.07 37.55 -16.86
CA GLY A 586 53.23 36.72 -15.64
C GLY A 586 52.43 35.43 -15.71
N UNK A 587 52.78 34.51 -14.80
CA UNK A 587 52.20 33.24 -14.78
C UNK A 587 50.93 33.32 -14.08
N GLY A 588 50.14 32.54 -14.47
CA GLY A 588 48.85 32.42 -13.83
C GLY A 588 48.97 31.75 -12.48
N GLY A 589 48.08 32.13 -11.65
CA GLY A 589 48.00 31.53 -10.32
C GLY A 589 47.11 30.28 -10.29
N UNK A 590 47.40 29.44 -9.48
CA UNK A 590 46.73 28.20 -9.39
C UNK A 590 45.98 28.13 -8.16
N UNK A 591 45.28 27.36 -8.27
CA UNK A 591 44.43 27.31 -7.18
C UNK A 591 44.28 26.41 -6.29
#